data_28fd58173df4ae334497680565545c53
#
_entry.id   28fd58173df4ae334497680565545c53
#
_cell.length_a   1.000
_cell.length_b   1.000
_cell.length_c   1.000
_cell.angle_alpha   90.00
_cell.angle_beta   90.00
_cell.angle_gamma   90.00
#
_symmetry.space_group_name_H-M   'P 1'
#
loop_
_entity.id
_entity.type
_entity.pdbx_description
1 polymer ?
#
loop_
_entity_poly.entity_id
_entity_poly.type
_entity_poly.pdbx_seq_one_letter_code
_entity_poly.pdbx_strand_id
1 'polypeptide(L)'
;MPDFFNPFSGTVPDRKLTDEELIRAIRLDIAGELEAIHGYMAHADATDNVLAKAVLTDIANEERVHAGELIHLLAILTDEDEYLKKGTLEVDTLAAQLASSAPEPATTKETATIGSLKNAGV
;
A
#
# COMPACT_ATOMS: atom_id res chain seq x y z
N MET A 1 -9.61 6.17 -9.25
CA MET A 1 -8.84 5.11 -9.94
C MET A 1 -8.36 5.64 -11.27
N PRO A 2 -7.08 5.49 -11.61
CA PRO A 2 -6.63 5.84 -12.94
C PRO A 2 -7.43 5.03 -13.98
N ASP A 3 -7.89 5.69 -15.04
CA ASP A 3 -8.60 5.02 -16.13
C ASP A 3 -7.61 4.23 -17.00
N PHE A 4 -7.28 3.04 -16.56
CA PHE A 4 -6.52 2.10 -17.39
C PHE A 4 -7.48 1.26 -18.23
N PHE A 5 -7.23 1.19 -19.51
CA PHE A 5 -7.99 0.29 -20.36
C PHE A 5 -7.72 -1.17 -19.95
N ASN A 6 -8.76 -1.83 -19.48
CA ASN A 6 -8.73 -3.24 -19.14
C ASN A 6 -9.85 -3.96 -19.89
N PRO A 7 -9.54 -4.70 -20.98
CA PRO A 7 -10.56 -5.36 -21.78
C PRO A 7 -11.32 -6.46 -21.03
N PHE A 8 -10.81 -6.90 -19.87
CA PHE A 8 -11.44 -7.93 -19.06
C PHE A 8 -12.16 -7.38 -17.83
N SER A 9 -12.22 -6.06 -17.68
CA SER A 9 -12.89 -5.43 -16.55
C SER A 9 -14.37 -5.78 -16.52
N GLY A 10 -14.81 -6.39 -15.42
CA GLY A 10 -16.21 -6.80 -15.22
C GLY A 10 -16.67 -8.01 -16.04
N THR A 11 -15.79 -8.65 -16.81
CA THR A 11 -16.11 -9.85 -17.58
C THR A 11 -15.08 -10.95 -17.38
N VAL A 12 -15.54 -12.20 -17.49
CA VAL A 12 -14.62 -13.33 -17.56
C VAL A 12 -14.17 -13.47 -19.01
N PRO A 13 -12.86 -13.45 -19.31
CA PRO A 13 -12.39 -13.63 -20.67
C PRO A 13 -12.73 -15.03 -21.19
N ASP A 14 -12.98 -15.14 -22.47
CA ASP A 14 -13.34 -16.40 -23.17
C ASP A 14 -12.13 -17.32 -23.39
N ARG A 15 -10.94 -16.87 -23.06
CA ARG A 15 -9.69 -17.62 -23.09
C ARG A 15 -8.88 -17.42 -21.81
N LYS A 16 -7.90 -18.27 -21.56
CA LYS A 16 -6.94 -18.06 -20.48
C LYS A 16 -6.05 -16.86 -20.78
N LEU A 17 -5.69 -16.15 -19.73
CA LEU A 17 -4.69 -15.08 -19.81
C LEU A 17 -3.32 -15.68 -20.10
N THR A 18 -2.52 -14.96 -20.87
CA THR A 18 -1.07 -15.23 -20.93
C THR A 18 -0.42 -14.80 -19.62
N ASP A 19 0.79 -15.28 -19.34
CA ASP A 19 1.53 -14.87 -18.14
C ASP A 19 1.77 -13.36 -18.09
N GLU A 20 2.07 -12.75 -19.22
CA GLU A 20 2.25 -11.30 -19.32
C GLU A 20 0.95 -10.53 -19.05
N GLU A 21 -0.18 -11.02 -19.54
CA GLU A 21 -1.49 -10.44 -19.24
C GLU A 21 -1.85 -10.56 -17.76
N LEU A 22 -1.55 -11.72 -17.15
CA LEU A 22 -1.76 -11.94 -15.72
C LEU A 22 -0.93 -10.97 -14.89
N ILE A 23 0.34 -10.78 -15.22
CA ILE A 23 1.23 -9.83 -14.54
C ILE A 23 0.65 -8.42 -14.61
N ARG A 24 0.18 -7.98 -15.78
CA ARG A 24 -0.46 -6.67 -15.93
C ARG A 24 -1.74 -6.56 -15.10
N ALA A 25 -2.56 -7.61 -15.07
CA ALA A 25 -3.77 -7.64 -14.27
C ALA A 25 -3.47 -7.51 -12.77
N ILE A 26 -2.48 -8.23 -12.26
CA ILE A 26 -2.07 -8.14 -10.85
C ILE A 26 -1.58 -6.74 -10.49
N ARG A 27 -0.85 -6.05 -11.38
CA ARG A 27 -0.45 -4.65 -11.15
C ARG A 27 -1.67 -3.73 -10.98
N LEU A 28 -2.72 -3.93 -11.76
CA LEU A 28 -3.97 -3.19 -11.63
C LEU A 28 -4.72 -3.56 -10.34
N ASP A 29 -4.71 -4.83 -9.96
CA ASP A 29 -5.31 -5.29 -8.71
C ASP A 29 -4.63 -4.64 -7.50
N ILE A 30 -3.30 -4.55 -7.48
CA ILE A 30 -2.54 -3.83 -6.44
C ILE A 30 -2.99 -2.37 -6.37
N ALA A 31 -3.10 -1.69 -7.51
CA ALA A 31 -3.56 -0.30 -7.57
C ALA A 31 -4.98 -0.17 -7.00
N GLY A 32 -5.86 -1.14 -7.29
CA GLY A 32 -7.22 -1.20 -6.76
C GLY A 32 -7.26 -1.34 -5.24
N GLU A 33 -6.43 -2.20 -4.66
CA GLU A 33 -6.34 -2.37 -3.20
C GLU A 33 -5.84 -1.10 -2.50
N LEU A 34 -4.82 -0.46 -3.07
CA LEU A 34 -4.30 0.79 -2.52
C LEU A 34 -5.33 1.93 -2.57
N GLU A 35 -6.10 2.01 -3.65
CA GLU A 35 -7.20 2.97 -3.76
C GLU A 35 -8.35 2.66 -2.79
N ALA A 36 -8.68 1.38 -2.61
CA ALA A 36 -9.71 0.94 -1.67
C ALA A 36 -9.37 1.36 -0.23
N ILE A 37 -8.12 1.20 0.21
CA ILE A 37 -7.66 1.68 1.52
C ILE A 37 -7.97 3.17 1.68
N HIS A 38 -7.60 3.97 0.70
CA HIS A 38 -7.84 5.42 0.71
C HIS A 38 -9.34 5.74 0.78
N GLY A 39 -10.15 5.08 -0.03
CA GLY A 39 -11.61 5.27 -0.06
C GLY A 39 -12.27 4.94 1.27
N TYR A 40 -11.99 3.79 1.85
CA TYR A 40 -12.56 3.38 3.14
C TYR A 40 -12.14 4.29 4.27
N MET A 41 -10.88 4.71 4.32
CA MET A 41 -10.39 5.62 5.35
C MET A 41 -11.01 7.01 5.22
N ALA A 42 -11.17 7.52 4.00
CA ALA A 42 -11.86 8.79 3.77
C ALA A 42 -13.32 8.75 4.24
N HIS A 43 -14.03 7.65 3.99
CA HIS A 43 -15.40 7.46 4.47
C HIS A 43 -15.46 7.31 6.00
N ALA A 44 -14.50 6.58 6.59
CA ALA A 44 -14.41 6.45 8.05
C ALA A 44 -14.19 7.81 8.74
N ASP A 45 -13.40 8.68 8.15
CA ASP A 45 -13.14 10.02 8.66
C ASP A 45 -14.34 10.97 8.46
N ALA A 46 -15.18 10.70 7.48
CA ALA A 46 -16.34 11.53 7.13
C ALA A 46 -17.64 11.15 7.87
N THR A 47 -17.62 10.16 8.74
CA THR A 47 -18.81 9.70 9.48
C THR A 47 -18.66 9.82 10.99
N ASP A 48 -19.73 10.21 11.67
CA ASP A 48 -19.84 10.15 13.13
C ASP A 48 -20.44 8.83 13.63
N ASN A 49 -20.86 7.96 12.73
CA ASN A 49 -21.38 6.64 13.09
C ASN A 49 -20.23 5.73 13.55
N VAL A 50 -20.19 5.43 14.84
CA VAL A 50 -19.12 4.66 15.48
C VAL A 50 -18.95 3.26 14.88
N LEU A 51 -20.06 2.57 14.61
CA LEU A 51 -20.02 1.23 14.02
C LEU A 51 -19.50 1.29 12.59
N ALA A 52 -20.00 2.21 11.78
CA ALA A 52 -19.54 2.39 10.41
C ALA A 52 -18.04 2.70 10.35
N LYS A 53 -17.56 3.60 11.21
CA LYS A 53 -16.15 3.95 11.31
C LYS A 53 -15.29 2.74 11.65
N ALA A 54 -15.71 1.95 12.63
CA ALA A 54 -14.99 0.74 13.03
C ALA A 54 -14.91 -0.29 11.89
N VAL A 55 -16.02 -0.55 11.21
CA VAL A 55 -16.09 -1.51 10.09
C VAL A 55 -15.24 -1.04 8.91
N LEU A 56 -15.35 0.24 8.52
CA LEU A 56 -14.58 0.79 7.42
C LEU A 56 -13.06 0.77 7.70
N THR A 57 -12.67 1.04 8.92
CA THR A 57 -11.27 0.96 9.35
C THR A 57 -10.75 -0.47 9.31
N ASP A 58 -11.55 -1.43 9.76
CA ASP A 58 -11.22 -2.84 9.73
C ASP A 58 -11.03 -3.33 8.29
N ILE A 59 -11.97 -3.02 7.40
CA ILE A 59 -11.86 -3.36 5.98
C ILE A 59 -10.60 -2.72 5.36
N ALA A 60 -10.32 -1.46 5.64
CA ALA A 60 -9.11 -0.81 5.14
C ALA A 60 -7.83 -1.53 5.58
N ASN A 61 -7.81 -2.10 6.79
CA ASN A 61 -6.68 -2.90 7.27
C ASN A 61 -6.57 -4.24 6.53
N GLU A 62 -7.69 -4.87 6.21
CA GLU A 62 -7.71 -6.09 5.38
C GLU A 62 -7.15 -5.81 3.97
N GLU A 63 -7.51 -4.68 3.36
CA GLU A 63 -6.98 -4.28 2.05
C GLU A 63 -5.46 -4.06 2.07
N ARG A 64 -4.90 -3.62 3.19
CA ARG A 64 -3.44 -3.54 3.36
C ARG A 64 -2.78 -4.91 3.30
N VAL A 65 -3.41 -5.92 3.87
CA VAL A 65 -2.94 -7.31 3.79
C VAL A 65 -3.03 -7.82 2.35
N HIS A 66 -4.15 -7.60 1.68
CA HIS A 66 -4.34 -7.98 0.27
C HIS A 66 -3.29 -7.33 -0.64
N ALA A 67 -3.01 -6.05 -0.44
CA ALA A 67 -1.96 -5.37 -1.19
C ALA A 67 -0.60 -6.06 -1.00
N GLY A 68 -0.27 -6.46 0.23
CA GLY A 68 0.95 -7.21 0.53
C GLY A 68 1.01 -8.58 -0.16
N GLU A 69 -0.11 -9.31 -0.15
CA GLU A 69 -0.23 -10.60 -0.82
C GLU A 69 0.00 -10.48 -2.33
N LEU A 70 -0.66 -9.50 -2.96
CA LEU A 70 -0.54 -9.27 -4.40
C LEU A 70 0.85 -8.78 -4.80
N ILE A 71 1.49 -7.92 -4.01
CA ILE A 71 2.86 -7.45 -4.25
C ILE A 71 3.84 -8.62 -4.19
N HIS A 72 3.68 -9.52 -3.21
CA HIS A 72 4.53 -10.69 -3.10
C HIS A 72 4.30 -11.68 -4.26
N LEU A 73 3.05 -11.92 -4.61
CA LEU A 73 2.70 -12.74 -5.79
C LEU A 73 3.34 -12.16 -7.06
N LEU A 74 3.24 -10.86 -7.27
CA LEU A 74 3.86 -10.17 -8.41
C LEU A 74 5.38 -10.38 -8.42
N ALA A 75 6.03 -10.26 -7.28
CA ALA A 75 7.48 -10.47 -7.16
C ALA A 75 7.88 -11.90 -7.56
N ILE A 76 7.10 -12.91 -7.16
CA ILE A 76 7.34 -14.31 -7.54
C ILE A 76 7.19 -14.52 -9.05
N LEU A 77 6.16 -13.93 -9.65
CA LEU A 77 5.85 -14.11 -11.08
C LEU A 77 6.81 -13.36 -12.01
N THR A 78 7.48 -12.33 -11.53
CA THR A 78 8.30 -11.42 -12.34
C THR A 78 9.78 -11.47 -12.03
N ASP A 79 10.20 -12.19 -11.00
CA ASP A 79 11.55 -12.12 -10.43
C ASP A 79 11.95 -10.69 -10.00
N GLU A 80 10.97 -9.83 -9.67
CA GLU A 80 11.20 -8.44 -9.28
C GLU A 80 11.54 -8.26 -7.79
N ASP A 81 11.63 -9.33 -7.01
CA ASP A 81 11.90 -9.28 -5.58
C ASP A 81 13.18 -8.50 -5.23
N GLU A 82 14.23 -8.65 -6.04
CA GLU A 82 15.49 -7.93 -5.84
C GLU A 82 15.33 -6.41 -6.05
N TYR A 83 14.47 -5.99 -6.98
CA TYR A 83 14.16 -4.56 -7.15
C TYR A 83 13.39 -3.99 -5.97
N LEU A 84 12.43 -4.75 -5.43
CA LEU A 84 11.67 -4.35 -4.25
C LEU A 84 12.57 -4.22 -3.02
N LYS A 85 13.48 -5.18 -2.81
CA LYS A 85 14.48 -5.13 -1.75
C LYS A 85 15.42 -3.94 -1.89
N LYS A 86 15.88 -3.68 -3.11
CA LYS A 86 16.73 -2.52 -3.39
C LYS A 86 16.01 -1.20 -3.06
N GLY A 87 14.76 -1.07 -3.47
CA GLY A 87 13.93 0.10 -3.13
C GLY A 87 13.78 0.30 -1.63
N THR A 88 13.54 -0.77 -0.89
CA THR A 88 13.48 -0.75 0.58
C THR A 88 14.80 -0.26 1.18
N LEU A 89 15.92 -0.78 0.72
CA LEU A 89 17.26 -0.39 1.20
C LEU A 89 17.57 1.07 0.91
N GLU A 90 17.21 1.57 -0.26
CA GLU A 90 17.41 2.97 -0.64
C GLU A 90 16.62 3.92 0.30
N VAL A 91 15.38 3.58 0.63
CA VAL A 91 14.59 4.36 1.57
C VAL A 91 15.15 4.29 2.99
N ASP A 92 15.55 3.13 3.46
CA ASP A 92 16.14 2.95 4.78
C ASP A 92 17.46 3.74 4.90
N THR A 93 18.27 3.75 3.85
CA THR A 93 19.51 4.53 3.79
C THR A 93 19.24 6.03 3.88
N LEU A 94 18.27 6.52 3.10
CA LEU A 94 17.89 7.94 3.13
C LEU A 94 17.32 8.32 4.51
N ALA A 95 16.47 7.50 5.09
CA ALA A 95 15.92 7.73 6.42
C ALA A 95 17.02 7.83 7.48
N ALA A 96 18.03 6.95 7.42
CA ALA A 96 19.18 6.98 8.33
C ALA A 96 20.02 8.26 8.14
N GLN A 97 20.24 8.69 6.90
CA GLN A 97 20.96 9.94 6.61
C GLN A 97 20.22 11.16 7.16
N LEU A 98 18.90 11.23 7.00
CA LEU A 98 18.08 12.32 7.52
C LEU A 98 18.06 12.33 9.05
N ALA A 99 18.00 11.17 9.69
CA ALA A 99 18.05 11.05 11.15
C ALA A 99 19.41 11.51 11.72
N SER A 100 20.52 11.21 11.04
CA SER A 100 21.86 11.61 11.47
C SER A 100 22.18 13.10 11.22
N SER A 101 21.48 13.74 10.28
CA SER A 101 21.64 15.15 9.93
C SER A 101 20.65 16.08 10.65
N ALA A 102 19.66 15.53 11.35
CA ALA A 102 18.71 16.32 12.12
C ALA A 102 19.41 16.98 13.30
N PRO A 103 19.21 18.31 13.58
CA PRO A 103 19.72 18.94 14.78
C PRO A 103 19.14 18.23 16.01
N GLU A 104 19.97 18.07 17.07
CA GLU A 104 19.47 17.51 18.33
C GLU A 104 18.21 18.28 18.78
N PRO A 105 17.13 17.58 19.16
CA PRO A 105 15.93 18.25 19.61
C PRO A 105 16.29 19.01 20.89
N ALA A 106 16.09 20.34 20.86
CA ALA A 106 16.01 21.10 22.08
C ALA A 106 14.90 20.49 22.93
N THR A 107 15.28 19.94 24.07
CA THR A 107 14.45 19.31 25.10
C THR A 107 12.96 19.74 25.05
N THR A 108 12.07 18.76 25.01
CA THR A 108 10.63 18.84 25.29
C THR A 108 9.66 19.01 24.12
N LYS A 109 9.74 18.14 23.13
CA LYS A 109 8.52 17.62 22.44
C LYS A 109 8.98 16.50 21.52
N GLU A 110 8.46 15.32 21.73
CA GLU A 110 8.58 14.22 20.77
C GLU A 110 8.15 14.72 19.39
N THR A 111 9.09 15.06 18.56
CA THR A 111 8.82 15.21 17.14
C THR A 111 8.63 13.81 16.58
N ALA A 112 7.44 13.56 16.04
CA ALA A 112 7.14 12.30 15.38
C ALA A 112 8.21 12.02 14.33
N THR A 113 9.03 11.02 14.56
CA THR A 113 9.92 10.45 13.56
C THR A 113 9.14 9.47 12.70
N ILE A 114 9.65 9.14 11.50
CA ILE A 114 9.03 8.11 10.64
C ILE A 114 8.83 6.80 11.41
N GLY A 115 9.74 6.46 12.35
CA GLY A 115 9.57 5.32 13.26
C GLY A 115 8.39 5.47 14.22
N SER A 116 8.11 6.67 14.70
CA SER A 116 6.94 6.95 15.56
C SER A 116 5.62 6.81 14.81
N LEU A 117 5.60 7.13 13.52
CA LEU A 117 4.42 6.97 12.67
C LEU A 117 4.09 5.49 12.44
N LYS A 118 5.10 4.62 12.36
CA LYS A 118 4.87 3.16 12.28
C LYS A 118 4.23 2.60 13.54
N ASN A 119 4.52 3.16 14.70
CA ASN A 119 3.98 2.70 15.99
C ASN A 119 2.65 3.37 16.35
N ALA A 120 2.31 4.49 15.76
CA ALA A 120 1.06 5.20 16.01
C ALA A 120 -0.10 4.72 15.11
N GLY A 121 0.18 3.89 14.11
CA GLY A 121 -0.78 3.39 13.14
C GLY A 121 -1.29 1.97 13.42
N VAL A 122 -1.10 1.45 14.62
CA VAL A 122 -1.56 0.12 15.03
C VAL A 122 -2.69 0.25 16.01
#